data_4166a9e06b1eb6967d76161bc0ec402c
#
_entry.id   4166a9e06b1eb6967d76161bc0ec402c
#
_cell.length_a   1.000
_cell.length_b   1.000
_cell.length_c   1.000
_cell.angle_alpha   90.00
_cell.angle_beta   90.00
_cell.angle_gamma   90.00
#
_symmetry.space_group_name_H-M   'P 1'
#
loop_
_entity.id
_entity.type
_entity.pdbx_description
1 polymer ?
#
loop_
_entity_poly.entity_id
_entity_poly.type
_entity_poly.pdbx_seq_one_letter_code
_entity_poly.pdbx_strand_id
1 'polypeptide(L)'
;MPPMLSGPMAAILLGVAATRLAAPAATVDEPAASSEAPVWRLAWHGYAFLDSNRQDGPSGGRDFESVNHAMLVATRPLGAWTQSLLGTFSIEPATIAPEGSPLLFQRGETYGGVLLIDKQHAHDLFGQLAAEWTRPLPRGTSLRLYAGLRGEPAVGPVAFPHRLSASEFPMAPLSHHNLDSTHISDDVVTAGFTASIVTIEGSLFHGAEPDENRWDLDQGALDSYAGRLTLHPLDALSIQVSACRREEPEALEEGNQTRVTASVGWEKRTAGGFVAALLASGKNELEEGPEWGSLLEAAWRFRTRHVVYGRVERVDRDVYELVNKQQRPETVEPQRTAVDGLTLGYALTVPLLREASTSVGAAVATERFDDRLEPVYGERPVSVWVYLRFGFGSTGGTAHQH
;
A
#
# COMPACT_ATOMS: atom_id res chain seq x y z
N MET A 1 14.68 -11.52 -40.08
CA MET A 1 15.14 -12.48 -39.05
C MET A 1 15.80 -11.70 -37.94
N PRO A 2 15.16 -11.49 -36.79
CA PRO A 2 15.82 -10.98 -35.60
C PRO A 2 16.25 -12.17 -34.70
N PRO A 3 17.30 -12.03 -33.90
CA PRO A 3 17.85 -13.10 -33.09
C PRO A 3 17.02 -13.34 -31.82
N MET A 4 16.83 -14.61 -31.51
CA MET A 4 16.25 -15.07 -30.26
C MET A 4 17.25 -14.81 -29.10
N LEU A 5 16.79 -14.12 -28.07
CA LEU A 5 17.45 -14.07 -26.77
C LEU A 5 16.86 -15.17 -25.88
N SER A 6 17.61 -16.24 -25.70
CA SER A 6 17.38 -17.29 -24.72
C SER A 6 17.99 -16.86 -23.39
N GLY A 7 17.16 -16.55 -22.39
CA GLY A 7 17.56 -16.38 -21.00
C GLY A 7 16.98 -17.50 -20.13
N PRO A 8 17.72 -18.08 -19.20
CA PRO A 8 17.31 -19.25 -18.42
C PRO A 8 16.53 -18.82 -17.16
N MET A 9 15.21 -18.78 -17.23
CA MET A 9 14.33 -18.61 -16.06
C MET A 9 13.22 -19.66 -15.98
N ALA A 10 13.50 -20.87 -16.44
CA ALA A 10 12.52 -21.97 -16.42
C ALA A 10 13.16 -23.26 -15.89
N ALA A 11 13.59 -23.29 -14.65
CA ALA A 11 13.95 -24.54 -13.98
C ALA A 11 14.19 -24.35 -12.47
N ILE A 12 13.17 -23.95 -11.68
CA ILE A 12 13.10 -24.25 -10.22
C ILE A 12 11.60 -24.26 -9.84
N LEU A 13 10.91 -25.29 -10.28
CA LEU A 13 9.55 -25.60 -9.80
C LEU A 13 9.27 -27.08 -10.04
N LEU A 14 10.01 -27.96 -9.37
CA LEU A 14 9.63 -29.38 -9.23
C LEU A 14 10.48 -30.00 -8.11
N GLY A 15 9.84 -30.29 -6.99
CA GLY A 15 10.38 -31.22 -6.02
C GLY A 15 10.29 -30.83 -4.55
N VAL A 16 9.07 -30.65 -3.99
CA VAL A 16 8.83 -30.97 -2.58
C VAL A 16 7.43 -31.60 -2.50
N ALA A 17 7.35 -32.90 -2.70
CA ALA A 17 6.22 -33.70 -2.28
C ALA A 17 6.42 -34.06 -0.81
N ALA A 18 5.88 -33.27 0.11
CA ALA A 18 5.80 -33.62 1.51
C ALA A 18 4.52 -34.44 1.75
N THR A 19 4.68 -35.72 1.96
CA THR A 19 3.66 -36.65 2.47
C THR A 19 3.16 -36.17 3.83
N ARG A 20 1.96 -35.61 3.90
CA ARG A 20 1.21 -35.42 5.15
C ARG A 20 0.44 -36.71 5.45
N LEU A 21 0.76 -37.34 6.58
CA LEU A 21 -0.04 -38.39 7.20
C LEU A 21 -1.41 -37.82 7.58
N ALA A 22 -2.47 -38.46 7.08
CA ALA A 22 -3.85 -38.13 7.40
C ALA A 22 -4.13 -38.45 8.89
N ALA A 23 -4.52 -37.44 9.63
CA ALA A 23 -5.15 -37.62 10.94
C ALA A 23 -6.62 -38.07 10.74
N PRO A 24 -7.19 -38.90 11.64
CA PRO A 24 -8.55 -39.39 11.47
C PRO A 24 -9.56 -38.24 11.64
N ALA A 25 -10.61 -38.29 10.80
CA ALA A 25 -11.70 -37.32 10.83
C ALA A 25 -12.42 -37.41 12.21
N ALA A 26 -12.29 -36.35 12.98
CA ALA A 26 -13.17 -36.12 14.13
C ALA A 26 -14.55 -35.72 13.58
N THR A 27 -15.59 -36.43 14.04
CA THR A 27 -16.98 -36.03 13.82
C THR A 27 -17.21 -34.70 14.49
N VAL A 28 -17.43 -33.65 13.68
CA VAL A 28 -17.79 -32.33 14.19
C VAL A 28 -19.26 -32.40 14.59
N ASP A 29 -19.54 -32.49 15.90
CA ASP A 29 -20.85 -32.16 16.44
C ASP A 29 -21.15 -30.69 16.09
N GLU A 30 -22.26 -30.46 15.41
CA GLU A 30 -22.81 -29.14 15.14
C GLU A 30 -23.04 -28.44 16.51
N PRO A 31 -22.37 -27.32 16.81
CA PRO A 31 -22.65 -26.64 18.07
C PRO A 31 -24.09 -26.12 18.03
N ALA A 32 -24.89 -26.49 18.99
CA ALA A 32 -26.24 -25.98 19.21
C ALA A 32 -26.21 -24.45 19.16
N ALA A 33 -27.00 -23.86 18.27
CA ALA A 33 -27.09 -22.41 18.11
C ALA A 33 -27.45 -21.78 19.45
N SER A 34 -26.51 -21.07 20.07
CA SER A 34 -26.78 -20.26 21.25
C SER A 34 -27.78 -19.17 20.88
N SER A 35 -28.87 -19.05 21.62
CA SER A 35 -29.95 -18.08 21.40
C SER A 35 -29.58 -16.63 21.80
N GLU A 36 -28.31 -16.34 22.05
CA GLU A 36 -27.85 -15.00 22.31
C GLU A 36 -27.71 -14.23 21.00
N ALA A 37 -28.26 -13.00 20.99
CA ALA A 37 -28.12 -12.09 19.86
C ALA A 37 -26.62 -11.90 19.54
N PRO A 38 -26.23 -11.91 18.25
CA PRO A 38 -24.83 -11.78 17.87
C PRO A 38 -24.28 -10.44 18.35
N VAL A 39 -23.29 -10.50 19.25
CA VAL A 39 -22.64 -9.32 19.83
C VAL A 39 -21.54 -8.84 18.87
N TRP A 40 -21.53 -7.54 18.59
CA TRP A 40 -20.44 -6.91 17.87
C TRP A 40 -19.16 -6.89 18.70
N ARG A 41 -18.05 -7.31 18.09
CA ARG A 41 -16.70 -7.17 18.64
C ARG A 41 -16.01 -6.02 17.91
N LEU A 42 -15.49 -5.06 18.67
CA LEU A 42 -14.80 -3.90 18.14
C LEU A 42 -13.30 -4.08 18.30
N ALA A 43 -12.56 -3.81 17.24
CA ALA A 43 -11.11 -3.66 17.22
C ALA A 43 -10.78 -2.32 16.57
N TRP A 44 -9.73 -1.68 17.02
CA TRP A 44 -9.25 -0.44 16.43
C TRP A 44 -7.73 -0.37 16.56
N HIS A 45 -7.10 0.22 15.59
CA HIS A 45 -5.68 0.49 15.59
C HIS A 45 -5.37 1.70 14.70
N GLY A 46 -4.18 2.24 14.86
CA GLY A 46 -3.75 3.36 14.05
C GLY A 46 -2.41 3.91 14.49
N TYR A 47 -2.00 4.92 13.81
CA TYR A 47 -0.79 5.67 14.14
C TYR A 47 -0.94 7.14 13.76
N ALA A 48 -0.09 7.97 14.37
CA ALA A 48 0.16 9.34 13.94
C ALA A 48 1.65 9.62 14.03
N PHE A 49 2.21 10.18 12.98
CA PHE A 49 3.52 10.81 12.99
C PHE A 49 3.35 12.30 13.25
N LEU A 50 4.26 12.87 14.00
CA LEU A 50 4.54 14.30 14.02
C LEU A 50 5.97 14.44 13.53
N ASP A 51 6.15 14.91 12.32
CA ASP A 51 7.44 14.92 11.68
C ASP A 51 7.85 16.27 11.12
N SER A 52 9.14 16.47 11.15
CA SER A 52 9.83 17.54 10.42
C SER A 52 10.43 16.92 9.18
N ASN A 53 9.86 17.24 8.05
CA ASN A 53 10.25 16.83 6.71
C ASN A 53 11.13 17.90 6.08
N ARG A 54 12.32 17.53 5.61
CA ARG A 54 13.21 18.42 4.89
C ARG A 54 13.76 17.73 3.65
N GLN A 55 13.42 18.27 2.50
CA GLN A 55 13.93 17.86 1.20
C GLN A 55 14.98 18.88 0.74
N ASP A 56 16.17 18.42 0.34
CA ASP A 56 17.28 19.25 -0.09
C ASP A 56 17.21 19.61 -1.59
N GLY A 57 18.09 20.52 -2.03
CA GLY A 57 18.21 20.94 -3.43
C GLY A 57 17.23 22.05 -3.85
N PRO A 58 17.35 22.53 -5.11
CA PRO A 58 16.52 23.64 -5.63
C PRO A 58 15.02 23.34 -5.67
N SER A 59 14.62 22.08 -5.92
CA SER A 59 13.24 21.61 -5.86
C SER A 59 12.83 21.14 -4.47
N GLY A 60 13.73 21.25 -3.50
CA GLY A 60 13.48 20.83 -2.13
C GLY A 60 12.45 21.70 -1.42
N GLY A 61 12.03 21.22 -0.27
CA GLY A 61 11.08 21.90 0.59
C GLY A 61 11.23 21.48 2.04
N ARG A 62 10.45 22.07 2.91
CA ARG A 62 10.38 21.68 4.31
C ARG A 62 8.98 21.88 4.84
N ASP A 63 8.55 20.95 5.68
CA ASP A 63 7.28 21.07 6.38
C ASP A 63 7.37 20.48 7.80
N PHE A 64 6.39 20.82 8.61
CA PHE A 64 6.12 20.16 9.88
C PHE A 64 4.68 19.70 9.85
N GLU A 65 4.47 18.40 9.83
CA GLU A 65 3.22 17.80 9.45
C GLU A 65 2.87 16.58 10.30
N SER A 66 1.70 16.03 10.07
CA SER A 66 1.28 14.76 10.67
C SER A 66 0.68 13.84 9.62
N VAL A 67 1.43 12.80 9.28
CA VAL A 67 0.89 11.64 8.57
C VAL A 67 0.17 10.76 9.58
N ASN A 68 -1.09 10.40 9.33
CA ASN A 68 -1.89 9.69 10.32
C ASN A 68 -2.92 8.76 9.69
N HIS A 69 -3.28 7.73 10.47
CA HIS A 69 -4.18 6.68 10.02
C HIS A 69 -4.87 6.04 11.22
N ALA A 70 -6.17 5.86 11.17
CA ALA A 70 -6.96 5.18 12.19
C ALA A 70 -7.94 4.20 11.54
N MET A 71 -7.93 2.95 11.96
CA MET A 71 -8.83 1.91 11.48
C MET A 71 -9.72 1.38 12.61
N LEU A 72 -11.01 1.27 12.32
CA LEU A 72 -12.04 0.68 13.18
C LEU A 72 -12.63 -0.53 12.45
N VAL A 73 -12.69 -1.65 13.15
CA VAL A 73 -13.28 -2.90 12.66
C VAL A 73 -14.33 -3.37 13.64
N ALA A 74 -15.57 -3.53 13.18
CA ALA A 74 -16.66 -4.12 13.94
C ALA A 74 -17.02 -5.47 13.31
N THR A 75 -16.89 -6.56 14.07
CA THR A 75 -17.11 -7.93 13.56
C THR A 75 -18.20 -8.63 14.36
N ARG A 76 -19.06 -9.41 13.68
CA ARG A 76 -20.05 -10.30 14.32
C ARG A 76 -20.27 -11.58 13.53
N PRO A 77 -20.68 -12.66 14.18
CA PRO A 77 -21.23 -13.83 13.47
C PRO A 77 -22.61 -13.50 12.88
N LEU A 78 -22.88 -13.98 11.66
CA LEU A 78 -24.14 -13.83 10.95
C LEU A 78 -24.52 -15.17 10.29
N GLY A 79 -25.09 -16.10 11.07
CA GLY A 79 -25.33 -17.46 10.66
C GLY A 79 -24.02 -18.18 10.30
N ALA A 80 -23.89 -18.69 9.07
CA ALA A 80 -22.67 -19.32 8.58
C ALA A 80 -21.59 -18.33 8.10
N TRP A 81 -21.86 -17.03 8.17
CA TRP A 81 -20.96 -15.96 7.77
C TRP A 81 -20.39 -15.22 9.00
N THR A 82 -19.24 -14.64 8.81
CA THR A 82 -18.74 -13.55 9.65
C THR A 82 -18.93 -12.25 8.88
N GLN A 83 -19.59 -11.27 9.48
CA GLN A 83 -19.74 -9.93 8.95
C GLN A 83 -18.76 -8.98 9.66
N SER A 84 -18.04 -8.18 8.89
CA SER A 84 -17.21 -7.09 9.38
C SER A 84 -17.64 -5.77 8.75
N LEU A 85 -17.63 -4.70 9.54
CA LEU A 85 -17.71 -3.32 9.06
C LEU A 85 -16.34 -2.71 9.25
N LEU A 86 -15.84 -2.05 8.22
CA LEU A 86 -14.47 -1.53 8.14
C LEU A 86 -14.55 -0.01 7.92
N GLY A 87 -13.89 0.74 8.78
CA GLY A 87 -13.74 2.18 8.63
C GLY A 87 -12.29 2.58 8.81
N THR A 88 -11.71 3.24 7.83
CA THR A 88 -10.37 3.82 7.89
C THR A 88 -10.47 5.32 7.70
N PHE A 89 -9.78 6.06 8.55
CA PHE A 89 -9.86 7.51 8.63
C PHE A 89 -8.46 8.12 8.72
N SER A 90 -8.29 9.27 8.07
CA SER A 90 -7.13 10.13 8.22
C SER A 90 -7.57 11.59 8.41
N ILE A 91 -6.84 12.33 9.23
CA ILE A 91 -7.00 13.78 9.34
C ILE A 91 -5.88 14.54 8.62
N GLU A 92 -5.19 13.89 7.70
CA GLU A 92 -4.16 14.52 6.87
C GLU A 92 -4.66 15.75 6.11
N PRO A 93 -5.93 15.83 5.64
CA PRO A 93 -6.46 17.06 5.04
C PRO A 93 -6.39 18.30 5.94
N ALA A 94 -6.26 18.10 7.26
CA ALA A 94 -6.08 19.18 8.23
C ALA A 94 -4.63 19.34 8.74
N THR A 95 -3.74 18.39 8.43
CA THR A 95 -2.38 18.33 9.02
C THR A 95 -1.26 18.31 7.99
N ILE A 96 -1.59 18.18 6.72
CA ILE A 96 -0.69 18.32 5.57
C ILE A 96 -1.19 19.50 4.73
N ALA A 97 -0.27 20.25 4.15
CA ALA A 97 -0.63 21.35 3.26
C ALA A 97 -1.46 20.87 2.06
N PRO A 98 -2.45 21.62 1.58
CA PRO A 98 -3.29 21.20 0.46
C PRO A 98 -2.50 20.86 -0.81
N GLU A 99 -1.38 21.55 -1.07
CA GLU A 99 -0.44 21.25 -2.14
C GLU A 99 0.46 20.03 -1.87
N GLY A 100 0.23 19.31 -0.79
CA GLY A 100 0.94 18.09 -0.43
C GLY A 100 2.23 18.27 0.36
N SER A 101 2.72 17.18 0.96
CA SER A 101 3.98 17.05 1.67
C SER A 101 5.16 17.04 0.69
N PRO A 102 6.25 17.76 0.94
CA PRO A 102 7.46 17.71 0.12
C PRO A 102 8.03 16.29 0.03
N LEU A 103 8.20 15.77 -1.18
CA LEU A 103 8.82 14.47 -1.45
C LEU A 103 9.41 14.49 -2.86
N LEU A 104 10.72 14.65 -2.96
CA LEU A 104 11.42 14.74 -4.25
C LEU A 104 11.11 13.54 -5.14
N PHE A 105 10.91 13.80 -6.43
CA PHE A 105 10.58 12.82 -7.47
C PHE A 105 9.22 12.12 -7.31
N GLN A 106 8.42 12.45 -6.29
CA GLN A 106 7.05 11.96 -6.22
C GLN A 106 6.19 12.69 -7.26
N ARG A 107 5.28 11.94 -7.84
CA ARG A 107 4.34 12.39 -8.86
C ARG A 107 3.03 11.67 -8.66
N GLY A 108 1.94 12.34 -8.89
CA GLY A 108 0.58 11.81 -8.91
C GLY A 108 -0.39 12.79 -8.30
N GLU A 109 -1.65 12.69 -8.73
CA GLU A 109 -2.76 13.54 -8.35
C GLU A 109 -2.56 15.04 -8.64
N THR A 110 -3.56 15.83 -8.32
CA THR A 110 -3.61 17.26 -8.66
C THR A 110 -3.94 18.12 -7.44
N TYR A 111 -3.61 19.39 -7.53
CA TYR A 111 -4.14 20.42 -6.65
C TYR A 111 -4.24 21.76 -7.40
N GLY A 112 -5.42 22.41 -7.33
CA GLY A 112 -5.70 23.62 -8.08
C GLY A 112 -5.67 23.45 -9.60
N GLY A 113 -5.98 22.22 -10.08
CA GLY A 113 -5.91 21.88 -11.51
C GLY A 113 -4.49 21.72 -12.05
N VAL A 114 -3.48 21.53 -11.18
CA VAL A 114 -2.08 21.35 -11.56
C VAL A 114 -1.57 20.03 -10.99
N LEU A 115 -0.82 19.28 -11.80
CA LEU A 115 -0.17 18.04 -11.38
C LEU A 115 0.81 18.28 -10.23
N LEU A 116 0.70 17.50 -9.18
CA LEU A 116 1.64 17.52 -8.05
C LEU A 116 2.94 16.81 -8.44
N ILE A 117 4.04 17.55 -8.40
CA ILE A 117 5.39 17.07 -8.65
C ILE A 117 6.29 17.45 -7.48
N ASP A 118 7.11 16.50 -7.03
CA ASP A 118 7.89 16.59 -5.79
C ASP A 118 7.03 16.79 -4.54
N LYS A 119 5.81 16.27 -4.60
CA LYS A 119 4.83 16.37 -3.53
C LYS A 119 4.06 15.05 -3.39
N GLN A 120 3.82 14.65 -2.16
CA GLN A 120 2.86 13.61 -1.82
C GLN A 120 1.57 14.28 -1.34
N HIS A 121 0.46 14.01 -2.00
CA HIS A 121 -0.86 14.49 -1.57
C HIS A 121 -1.25 13.92 -0.19
N ALA A 122 -2.12 14.62 0.54
CA ALA A 122 -2.74 14.11 1.75
C ALA A 122 -3.72 12.98 1.42
N HIS A 123 -3.82 11.97 2.27
CA HIS A 123 -4.91 10.99 2.18
C HIS A 123 -6.24 11.67 2.51
N ASP A 124 -7.32 11.14 1.91
CA ASP A 124 -8.69 11.58 2.22
C ASP A 124 -9.08 11.25 3.67
N LEU A 125 -10.05 12.01 4.20
CA LEU A 125 -10.66 11.72 5.50
C LEU A 125 -11.13 10.27 5.60
N PHE A 126 -11.75 9.77 4.54
CA PHE A 126 -12.23 8.39 4.45
C PHE A 126 -11.30 7.56 3.58
N GLY A 127 -10.39 6.80 4.17
CA GLY A 127 -9.57 5.82 3.44
C GLY A 127 -10.35 4.54 3.12
N GLN A 128 -11.33 4.17 3.99
CA GLN A 128 -12.20 3.01 3.78
C GLN A 128 -13.53 3.18 4.51
N LEU A 129 -14.63 2.85 3.83
CA LEU A 129 -15.96 2.68 4.40
C LEU A 129 -16.59 1.45 3.75
N ALA A 130 -16.49 0.29 4.38
CA ALA A 130 -16.81 -0.97 3.73
C ALA A 130 -17.47 -1.99 4.65
N ALA A 131 -18.11 -2.98 4.05
CA ALA A 131 -18.59 -4.18 4.71
C ALA A 131 -18.01 -5.42 4.03
N GLU A 132 -17.66 -6.40 4.85
CA GLU A 132 -17.12 -7.67 4.42
C GLU A 132 -17.92 -8.83 5.00
N TRP A 133 -18.08 -9.88 4.22
CA TRP A 133 -18.69 -11.14 4.63
C TRP A 133 -17.76 -12.29 4.28
N THR A 134 -17.31 -13.04 5.28
CA THR A 134 -16.47 -14.22 5.10
C THR A 134 -17.25 -15.47 5.51
N ARG A 135 -17.19 -16.52 4.70
CA ARG A 135 -17.80 -17.80 4.98
C ARG A 135 -16.79 -18.92 4.88
N PRO A 136 -16.47 -19.60 5.99
CA PRO A 136 -15.71 -20.83 5.93
C PRO A 136 -16.53 -21.91 5.23
N LEU A 137 -15.88 -22.69 4.38
CA LEU A 137 -16.44 -23.81 3.63
C LEU A 137 -15.69 -25.10 4.00
N PRO A 138 -16.23 -26.30 3.63
CA PRO A 138 -15.55 -27.57 3.87
C PRO A 138 -14.13 -27.60 3.29
N ARG A 139 -13.29 -28.48 3.84
CA ARG A 139 -11.91 -28.77 3.37
C ARG A 139 -10.95 -27.59 3.43
N GLY A 140 -11.15 -26.65 4.37
CA GLY A 140 -10.26 -25.52 4.56
C GLY A 140 -10.32 -24.48 3.44
N THR A 141 -11.49 -24.37 2.81
CA THR A 141 -11.79 -23.32 1.83
C THR A 141 -12.61 -22.21 2.46
N SER A 142 -12.66 -21.02 1.86
CA SER A 142 -13.54 -19.92 2.27
C SER A 142 -13.96 -19.05 1.10
N LEU A 143 -15.11 -18.39 1.27
CA LEU A 143 -15.59 -17.34 0.40
C LEU A 143 -15.45 -16.00 1.13
N ARG A 144 -15.09 -14.95 0.39
CA ARG A 144 -15.07 -13.56 0.80
C ARG A 144 -15.94 -12.75 -0.15
N LEU A 145 -16.80 -11.90 0.39
CA LEU A 145 -17.51 -10.85 -0.33
C LEU A 145 -17.21 -9.55 0.36
N TYR A 146 -16.95 -8.52 -0.41
CA TYR A 146 -16.62 -7.20 0.11
C TYR A 146 -17.34 -6.15 -0.73
N ALA A 147 -17.87 -5.11 -0.07
CA ALA A 147 -18.47 -3.96 -0.71
C ALA A 147 -18.14 -2.70 0.10
N GLY A 148 -17.58 -1.70 -0.55
CA GLY A 148 -17.21 -0.42 0.04
C GLY A 148 -17.71 0.76 -0.80
N LEU A 149 -18.21 1.79 -0.13
CA LEU A 149 -18.36 3.12 -0.73
C LEU A 149 -16.98 3.69 -1.07
N ARG A 150 -15.99 3.36 -0.25
CA ARG A 150 -14.56 3.57 -0.48
C ARG A 150 -13.79 2.38 0.09
N GLY A 151 -12.75 1.92 -0.59
CA GLY A 151 -11.99 0.76 -0.16
C GLY A 151 -10.90 0.30 -1.11
N GLU A 152 -10.42 -0.93 -0.89
CA GLU A 152 -9.31 -1.52 -1.64
C GLU A 152 -9.81 -2.57 -2.64
N PRO A 153 -9.71 -2.37 -3.95
CA PRO A 153 -9.92 -3.42 -4.95
C PRO A 153 -8.77 -4.44 -4.92
N ALA A 154 -8.94 -5.58 -5.56
CA ALA A 154 -7.95 -6.65 -5.63
C ALA A 154 -6.78 -6.29 -6.57
N VAL A 155 -6.01 -5.27 -6.21
CA VAL A 155 -4.85 -4.72 -6.94
C VAL A 155 -3.67 -4.55 -6.01
N GLY A 156 -2.47 -4.80 -6.52
CA GLY A 156 -1.21 -4.50 -5.84
C GLY A 156 -0.91 -5.36 -4.63
N PRO A 157 0.26 -5.17 -4.03
CA PRO A 157 0.55 -5.63 -2.68
C PRO A 157 -0.31 -4.89 -1.66
N VAL A 158 -0.33 -5.37 -0.42
CA VAL A 158 -0.92 -4.64 0.70
C VAL A 158 -0.40 -3.20 0.70
N ALA A 159 -1.28 -2.22 0.86
CA ALA A 159 -0.94 -0.80 0.81
C ALA A 159 0.08 -0.41 1.90
N PHE A 160 0.93 0.57 1.60
CA PHE A 160 2.03 0.94 2.50
C PHE A 160 1.60 1.31 3.92
N PRO A 161 0.45 1.96 4.18
CA PRO A 161 0.02 2.27 5.55
C PRO A 161 -0.27 1.03 6.41
N HIS A 162 -0.55 -0.11 5.77
CA HIS A 162 -0.88 -1.37 6.42
C HIS A 162 0.29 -2.37 6.49
N ARG A 163 1.41 -2.11 5.79
CA ARG A 163 2.57 -2.99 5.79
C ARG A 163 3.43 -2.84 7.04
N LEU A 164 3.77 -3.97 7.65
CA LEU A 164 4.69 -3.97 8.80
C LEU A 164 6.11 -3.51 8.39
N SER A 165 6.54 -3.80 7.16
CA SER A 165 7.81 -3.33 6.58
C SER A 165 7.86 -1.80 6.43
N ALA A 166 6.71 -1.14 6.26
CA ALA A 166 6.59 0.31 6.13
C ALA A 166 6.25 1.03 7.44
N SER A 167 6.04 0.32 8.53
CA SER A 167 5.43 0.84 9.77
C SER A 167 6.15 2.02 10.44
N GLU A 168 7.40 2.28 10.10
CA GLU A 168 8.20 3.38 10.68
C GLU A 168 8.57 4.46 9.61
N PHE A 169 8.08 4.34 8.37
CA PHE A 169 8.27 5.37 7.36
C PHE A 169 7.19 6.46 7.49
N PRO A 170 7.57 7.73 7.69
CA PRO A 170 6.61 8.84 7.68
C PRO A 170 6.23 9.31 6.26
N MET A 171 6.72 8.65 5.21
CA MET A 171 6.47 9.00 3.82
C MET A 171 6.05 7.81 2.98
N ALA A 172 5.25 8.07 1.94
CA ALA A 172 4.92 7.10 0.91
C ALA A 172 6.16 6.63 0.13
N PRO A 173 6.14 5.45 -0.48
CA PRO A 173 7.15 5.07 -1.46
C PRO A 173 7.01 5.89 -2.76
N LEU A 174 8.12 6.17 -3.44
CA LEU A 174 8.10 6.79 -4.78
C LEU A 174 7.35 5.92 -5.79
N SER A 175 7.37 4.60 -5.60
CA SER A 175 6.68 3.60 -6.41
C SER A 175 5.18 3.44 -6.10
N HIS A 176 4.61 4.24 -5.18
CA HIS A 176 3.22 4.16 -4.73
C HIS A 176 2.22 4.12 -5.90
N HIS A 177 2.34 5.06 -6.85
CA HIS A 177 1.45 5.15 -8.01
C HIS A 177 1.63 4.02 -9.05
N ASN A 178 2.66 3.20 -8.91
CA ASN A 178 2.85 2.01 -9.75
C ASN A 178 2.41 0.71 -9.05
N LEU A 179 2.22 0.72 -7.72
CA LEU A 179 2.00 -0.47 -6.92
C LEU A 179 0.66 -0.51 -6.20
N ASP A 180 0.40 0.46 -5.34
CA ASP A 180 -0.66 0.39 -4.33
C ASP A 180 -1.50 1.66 -4.15
N SER A 181 -1.47 2.63 -5.08
CA SER A 181 -2.29 3.85 -5.02
C SER A 181 -3.80 3.57 -5.03
N THR A 182 -4.22 2.44 -5.61
CA THR A 182 -5.63 2.02 -5.62
C THR A 182 -6.17 1.58 -4.26
N HIS A 183 -5.40 1.71 -3.16
CA HIS A 183 -5.89 1.39 -1.81
C HIS A 183 -7.01 2.35 -1.34
N ILE A 184 -7.15 3.50 -1.97
CA ILE A 184 -8.28 4.40 -1.84
C ILE A 184 -8.96 4.47 -3.22
N SER A 185 -9.99 3.67 -3.41
CA SER A 185 -10.85 3.67 -4.60
C SER A 185 -12.30 3.73 -4.17
N ASP A 186 -13.14 4.39 -4.96
CA ASP A 186 -14.57 4.50 -4.66
C ASP A 186 -15.37 3.35 -5.29
N ASP A 187 -16.54 3.05 -4.70
CA ASP A 187 -17.51 2.06 -5.17
C ASP A 187 -16.91 0.68 -5.47
N VAL A 188 -16.22 0.10 -4.50
CA VAL A 188 -15.53 -1.19 -4.67
C VAL A 188 -16.43 -2.37 -4.34
N VAL A 189 -16.49 -3.37 -5.22
CA VAL A 189 -17.10 -4.69 -4.96
C VAL A 189 -16.07 -5.78 -5.28
N THR A 190 -15.79 -6.65 -4.31
CA THR A 190 -14.82 -7.75 -4.48
C THR A 190 -15.44 -9.09 -4.09
N ALA A 191 -15.16 -10.12 -4.87
CA ALA A 191 -15.39 -11.51 -4.52
C ALA A 191 -14.07 -12.27 -4.46
N GLY A 192 -13.88 -13.08 -3.41
CA GLY A 192 -12.67 -13.84 -3.17
C GLY A 192 -12.95 -15.29 -2.81
N PHE A 193 -12.06 -16.17 -3.20
CA PHE A 193 -12.08 -17.59 -2.85
C PHE A 193 -10.68 -18.02 -2.39
N THR A 194 -10.63 -18.61 -1.20
CA THR A 194 -9.39 -19.18 -0.65
C THR A 194 -9.49 -20.70 -0.59
N ALA A 195 -8.45 -21.37 -1.05
CA ALA A 195 -8.30 -22.82 -0.96
C ALA A 195 -6.86 -23.17 -0.56
N SER A 196 -6.70 -23.73 0.63
CA SER A 196 -5.39 -24.07 1.19
C SER A 196 -4.45 -22.82 1.23
N ILE A 197 -3.43 -22.80 0.39
CA ILE A 197 -2.44 -21.71 0.32
C ILE A 197 -2.75 -20.68 -0.77
N VAL A 198 -3.84 -20.83 -1.51
CA VAL A 198 -4.18 -20.01 -2.68
C VAL A 198 -5.40 -19.18 -2.40
N THR A 199 -5.32 -17.88 -2.66
CA THR A 199 -6.45 -16.94 -2.68
C THR A 199 -6.55 -16.32 -4.08
N ILE A 200 -7.76 -16.34 -4.66
CA ILE A 200 -8.08 -15.67 -5.92
C ILE A 200 -9.18 -14.65 -5.62
N GLU A 201 -9.01 -13.43 -6.10
CA GLU A 201 -9.95 -12.33 -5.91
C GLU A 201 -10.21 -11.62 -7.24
N GLY A 202 -11.42 -11.07 -7.36
CA GLY A 202 -11.80 -10.21 -8.47
C GLY A 202 -12.63 -9.05 -7.98
N SER A 203 -12.38 -7.85 -8.51
CA SER A 203 -13.04 -6.61 -8.14
C SER A 203 -13.61 -5.88 -9.33
N LEU A 204 -14.72 -5.17 -9.07
CA LEU A 204 -15.23 -4.06 -9.87
C LEU A 204 -15.17 -2.81 -8.99
N PHE A 205 -14.80 -1.66 -9.56
CA PHE A 205 -14.64 -0.43 -8.80
C PHE A 205 -14.72 0.81 -9.70
N HIS A 206 -14.81 2.00 -9.12
CA HIS A 206 -14.65 3.26 -9.84
C HIS A 206 -13.17 3.52 -10.10
N GLY A 207 -12.79 3.76 -11.36
CA GLY A 207 -11.39 3.80 -11.80
C GLY A 207 -10.67 5.12 -11.57
N ALA A 208 -11.41 6.24 -11.55
CA ALA A 208 -10.82 7.54 -11.28
C ALA A 208 -10.23 7.61 -9.87
N GLU A 209 -9.11 8.29 -9.71
CA GLU A 209 -8.55 8.62 -8.39
C GLU A 209 -9.44 9.66 -7.71
N PRO A 210 -9.45 9.70 -6.35
CA PRO A 210 -10.17 10.72 -5.61
C PRO A 210 -9.80 12.14 -6.08
N ASP A 211 -10.77 13.06 -6.04
CA ASP A 211 -10.55 14.43 -6.45
C ASP A 211 -9.76 15.27 -5.41
N GLU A 212 -9.65 16.57 -5.62
CA GLU A 212 -8.89 17.47 -4.74
C GLU A 212 -9.61 17.76 -3.40
N ASN A 213 -10.89 17.41 -3.27
CA ASN A 213 -11.66 17.61 -2.03
C ASN A 213 -11.50 16.40 -1.09
N ARG A 214 -10.48 16.38 -0.29
CA ARG A 214 -10.11 15.27 0.61
C ARG A 214 -11.11 15.02 1.76
N TRP A 215 -12.27 15.69 1.78
CA TRP A 215 -13.24 15.60 2.87
C TRP A 215 -14.50 14.81 2.54
N ASP A 216 -14.69 14.38 1.29
CA ASP A 216 -15.88 13.67 0.82
C ASP A 216 -15.57 12.32 0.15
N LEU A 217 -16.48 11.82 -0.65
CA LEU A 217 -16.42 10.55 -1.37
C LEU A 217 -16.75 10.82 -2.84
N ASP A 218 -15.91 10.32 -3.75
CA ASP A 218 -16.01 10.54 -5.18
C ASP A 218 -16.67 9.35 -5.87
N GLN A 219 -17.95 9.14 -5.57
CA GLN A 219 -18.71 8.01 -6.09
C GLN A 219 -18.94 8.11 -7.60
N GLY A 220 -18.83 6.97 -8.29
CA GLY A 220 -18.97 6.90 -9.74
C GLY A 220 -19.47 5.55 -10.25
N ALA A 221 -19.27 5.29 -11.52
CA ALA A 221 -19.64 4.03 -12.14
C ALA A 221 -18.64 2.92 -11.75
N LEU A 222 -19.08 1.67 -11.73
CA LEU A 222 -18.20 0.50 -11.67
C LEU A 222 -17.64 0.22 -13.07
N ASP A 223 -16.72 1.07 -13.52
CA ASP A 223 -16.16 1.08 -14.87
C ASP A 223 -14.84 0.31 -15.00
N SER A 224 -14.22 0.00 -13.87
CA SER A 224 -12.90 -0.59 -13.77
C SER A 224 -12.93 -1.96 -13.12
N TYR A 225 -11.94 -2.80 -13.42
CA TYR A 225 -11.90 -4.16 -12.90
C TYR A 225 -10.48 -4.63 -12.60
N ALA A 226 -10.39 -5.55 -11.64
CA ALA A 226 -9.13 -6.12 -11.19
C ALA A 226 -9.23 -7.61 -10.88
N GLY A 227 -8.07 -8.27 -10.88
CA GLY A 227 -7.90 -9.63 -10.41
C GLY A 227 -6.57 -9.79 -9.69
N ARG A 228 -6.57 -10.56 -8.59
CA ARG A 228 -5.41 -10.83 -7.76
C ARG A 228 -5.32 -12.30 -7.41
N LEU A 229 -4.12 -12.85 -7.52
CA LEU A 229 -3.75 -14.17 -7.04
C LEU A 229 -2.72 -14.02 -5.94
N THR A 230 -3.00 -14.58 -4.78
CA THR A 230 -2.08 -14.61 -3.64
C THR A 230 -1.79 -16.05 -3.22
N LEU A 231 -0.53 -16.35 -2.98
CA LEU A 231 -0.06 -17.62 -2.46
C LEU A 231 0.57 -17.42 -1.07
N HIS A 232 0.17 -18.24 -0.10
CA HIS A 232 0.76 -18.28 1.25
C HIS A 232 1.41 -19.66 1.48
N PRO A 233 2.59 -19.95 0.87
CA PRO A 233 3.23 -21.25 1.03
C PRO A 233 3.75 -21.49 2.46
N LEU A 234 3.98 -20.42 3.22
CA LEU A 234 4.30 -20.40 4.65
C LEU A 234 3.50 -19.28 5.30
N ASP A 235 3.25 -19.38 6.61
CA ASP A 235 2.53 -18.35 7.37
C ASP A 235 3.22 -16.95 7.31
N ALA A 236 4.53 -16.95 7.12
CA ALA A 236 5.34 -15.73 7.05
C ALA A 236 5.57 -15.24 5.60
N LEU A 237 5.15 -15.97 4.58
CA LEU A 237 5.50 -15.69 3.18
C LEU A 237 4.24 -15.52 2.34
N SER A 238 4.11 -14.38 1.68
CA SER A 238 3.12 -14.11 0.66
C SER A 238 3.78 -13.88 -0.70
N ILE A 239 3.20 -14.46 -1.75
CA ILE A 239 3.58 -14.21 -3.14
C ILE A 239 2.32 -13.77 -3.85
N GLN A 240 2.34 -12.64 -4.51
CA GLN A 240 1.15 -12.03 -5.09
C GLN A 240 1.42 -11.55 -6.52
N VAL A 241 0.43 -11.69 -7.37
CA VAL A 241 0.34 -11.04 -8.68
C VAL A 241 -1.05 -10.46 -8.86
N SER A 242 -1.14 -9.30 -9.49
CA SER A 242 -2.42 -8.68 -9.82
C SER A 242 -2.37 -7.98 -11.16
N ALA A 243 -3.55 -7.80 -11.75
CA ALA A 243 -3.74 -6.95 -12.91
C ALA A 243 -5.06 -6.20 -12.78
N CYS A 244 -5.08 -4.95 -13.21
CA CYS A 244 -6.31 -4.16 -13.31
C CYS A 244 -6.32 -3.33 -14.58
N ARG A 245 -7.54 -3.00 -15.04
CA ARG A 245 -7.78 -1.95 -16.00
C ARG A 245 -8.60 -0.86 -15.31
N ARG A 246 -8.09 0.35 -15.38
CA ARG A 246 -8.72 1.57 -14.85
C ARG A 246 -9.18 2.44 -16.01
N GLU A 247 -10.38 2.92 -15.91
CA GLU A 247 -10.97 3.88 -16.85
C GLU A 247 -10.64 5.29 -16.36
N GLU A 248 -9.95 6.08 -17.19
CA GLU A 248 -9.58 7.49 -16.94
C GLU A 248 -9.16 7.79 -15.50
N PRO A 249 -8.09 7.13 -14.98
CA PRO A 249 -7.76 7.23 -13.57
C PRO A 249 -7.24 8.60 -13.13
N GLU A 250 -6.59 9.32 -14.03
CA GLU A 250 -5.87 10.56 -13.73
C GLU A 250 -6.67 11.77 -14.21
N ALA A 251 -6.83 12.78 -13.35
CA ALA A 251 -7.65 13.95 -13.65
C ALA A 251 -7.15 14.80 -14.82
N LEU A 252 -5.84 14.80 -15.11
CA LEU A 252 -5.22 15.60 -16.17
C LEU A 252 -4.69 14.78 -17.34
N GLU A 253 -4.75 13.46 -17.27
CA GLU A 253 -4.28 12.56 -18.33
C GLU A 253 -5.47 11.79 -18.89
N GLU A 254 -5.77 12.03 -20.18
CA GLU A 254 -6.80 11.27 -20.87
C GLU A 254 -6.35 9.82 -21.07
N GLY A 255 -7.31 8.91 -21.09
CA GLY A 255 -7.07 7.51 -21.45
C GLY A 255 -7.05 6.55 -20.26
N ASN A 256 -7.05 5.29 -20.62
CA ASN A 256 -7.16 4.18 -19.70
C ASN A 256 -5.79 3.65 -19.29
N GLN A 257 -5.71 3.16 -18.06
CA GLN A 257 -4.49 2.57 -17.55
C GLN A 257 -4.66 1.07 -17.32
N THR A 258 -3.70 0.27 -17.75
CA THR A 258 -3.56 -1.12 -17.30
C THR A 258 -2.38 -1.23 -16.35
N ARG A 259 -2.65 -1.64 -15.11
CA ARG A 259 -1.61 -1.89 -14.10
C ARG A 259 -1.41 -3.38 -13.90
N VAL A 260 -0.15 -3.81 -13.86
CA VAL A 260 0.24 -5.18 -13.52
C VAL A 260 1.26 -5.12 -12.39
N THR A 261 1.06 -5.89 -11.32
CA THR A 261 2.00 -5.93 -10.19
C THR A 261 2.40 -7.35 -9.84
N ALA A 262 3.58 -7.48 -9.26
CA ALA A 262 4.06 -8.70 -8.62
C ALA A 262 4.81 -8.37 -7.34
N SER A 263 4.61 -9.17 -6.29
CA SER A 263 5.28 -8.95 -5.02
C SER A 263 5.58 -10.24 -4.27
N VAL A 264 6.60 -10.16 -3.39
CA VAL A 264 6.96 -11.20 -2.43
C VAL A 264 7.13 -10.52 -1.07
N GLY A 265 6.26 -10.85 -0.13
CA GLY A 265 6.26 -10.34 1.23
C GLY A 265 6.73 -11.40 2.24
N TRP A 266 7.55 -10.98 3.19
CA TRP A 266 7.94 -11.78 4.34
C TRP A 266 7.66 -11.03 5.62
N GLU A 267 6.87 -11.64 6.52
CA GLU A 267 6.56 -11.07 7.84
C GLU A 267 6.66 -12.12 8.93
N LYS A 268 7.49 -11.88 9.93
CA LYS A 268 7.64 -12.76 11.08
C LYS A 268 7.68 -11.97 12.37
N ARG A 269 6.69 -12.17 13.23
CA ARG A 269 6.65 -11.63 14.60
C ARG A 269 7.32 -12.60 15.57
N THR A 270 8.03 -12.05 16.55
CA THR A 270 8.72 -12.78 17.61
C THR A 270 8.44 -12.11 18.95
N ALA A 271 8.75 -12.78 20.08
CA ALA A 271 8.62 -12.18 21.41
C ALA A 271 9.47 -10.90 21.59
N GLY A 272 10.57 -10.76 20.83
CA GLY A 272 11.49 -9.62 20.92
C GLY A 272 11.28 -8.53 19.86
N GLY A 273 10.29 -8.71 18.94
CA GLY A 273 10.05 -7.76 17.87
C GLY A 273 9.51 -8.43 16.60
N PHE A 274 9.92 -7.95 15.45
CA PHE A 274 9.53 -8.50 14.14
C PHE A 274 10.62 -8.30 13.10
N VAL A 275 10.54 -9.08 12.03
CA VAL A 275 11.22 -8.83 10.76
C VAL A 275 10.15 -8.83 9.69
N ALA A 276 10.13 -7.79 8.86
CA ALA A 276 9.25 -7.70 7.72
C ALA A 276 10.02 -7.18 6.51
N ALA A 277 9.70 -7.69 5.33
CA ALA A 277 10.29 -7.24 4.08
C ALA A 277 9.27 -7.40 2.94
N LEU A 278 9.34 -6.53 1.95
CA LEU A 278 8.57 -6.59 0.71
C LEU A 278 9.49 -6.31 -0.47
N LEU A 279 9.49 -7.18 -1.45
CA LEU A 279 9.97 -6.93 -2.80
C LEU A 279 8.75 -6.82 -3.71
N ALA A 280 8.60 -5.71 -4.40
CA ALA A 280 7.49 -5.49 -5.32
C ALA A 280 7.92 -4.77 -6.59
N SER A 281 7.23 -5.05 -7.67
CA SER A 281 7.36 -4.33 -8.94
C SER A 281 5.98 -4.17 -9.58
N GLY A 282 5.72 -3.01 -10.13
CA GLY A 282 4.51 -2.66 -10.85
C GLY A 282 4.82 -1.96 -12.16
N LYS A 283 3.93 -2.16 -13.12
CA LYS A 283 3.95 -1.54 -14.42
C LYS A 283 2.59 -0.91 -14.69
N ASN A 284 2.57 0.36 -14.99
CA ASN A 284 1.42 1.03 -15.59
C ASN A 284 1.63 1.07 -17.11
N GLU A 285 0.70 0.52 -17.86
CA GLU A 285 0.63 0.66 -19.31
C GLU A 285 -0.28 1.85 -19.61
N LEU A 286 0.29 2.92 -20.07
CA LEU A 286 -0.36 4.16 -20.48
C LEU A 286 -0.38 4.23 -22.02
N GLU A 287 -1.16 5.12 -22.61
CA GLU A 287 -1.15 5.35 -24.06
C GLU A 287 0.23 5.76 -24.56
N GLU A 288 0.97 6.47 -23.76
CA GLU A 288 2.33 6.96 -24.04
C GLU A 288 3.44 5.94 -23.78
N GLY A 289 3.08 4.71 -23.43
CA GLY A 289 3.98 3.60 -23.12
C GLY A 289 4.13 3.33 -21.62
N PRO A 290 4.89 2.30 -21.26
CA PRO A 290 4.94 1.79 -19.89
C PRO A 290 5.71 2.68 -18.94
N GLU A 291 5.23 2.74 -17.68
CA GLU A 291 5.96 3.27 -16.53
C GLU A 291 6.15 2.18 -15.47
N TRP A 292 7.37 2.05 -14.98
CA TRP A 292 7.73 1.04 -13.99
C TRP A 292 8.00 1.67 -12.62
N GLY A 293 7.58 0.96 -11.59
CA GLY A 293 7.96 1.22 -10.21
C GLY A 293 8.33 -0.08 -9.52
N SER A 294 9.45 -0.08 -8.77
CA SER A 294 9.90 -1.25 -8.03
C SER A 294 10.45 -0.81 -6.68
N LEU A 295 10.26 -1.64 -5.65
CA LEU A 295 10.83 -1.41 -4.33
C LEU A 295 11.31 -2.71 -3.68
N LEU A 296 12.33 -2.57 -2.86
CA LEU A 296 12.69 -3.49 -1.80
C LEU A 296 12.63 -2.72 -0.48
N GLU A 297 11.74 -3.11 0.40
CA GLU A 297 11.48 -2.45 1.68
C GLU A 297 11.64 -3.47 2.81
N ALA A 298 12.27 -3.07 3.92
CA ALA A 298 12.41 -3.92 5.08
C ALA A 298 12.42 -3.13 6.38
N ALA A 299 11.92 -3.76 7.45
CA ALA A 299 12.01 -3.29 8.83
C ALA A 299 12.33 -4.44 9.78
N TRP A 300 13.19 -4.16 10.73
CA TRP A 300 13.57 -5.09 11.78
C TRP A 300 13.45 -4.43 13.16
N ARG A 301 12.47 -4.89 13.93
CA ARG A 301 12.37 -4.53 15.36
C ARG A 301 13.08 -5.57 16.20
N PHE A 302 14.04 -5.13 17.02
CA PHE A 302 14.80 -5.99 17.91
C PHE A 302 14.87 -5.41 19.34
N ARG A 303 15.11 -6.30 20.32
CA ARG A 303 15.12 -5.93 21.74
C ARG A 303 13.90 -5.10 22.16
N THR A 304 12.75 -5.37 21.57
CA THR A 304 11.44 -4.72 21.77
C THR A 304 11.37 -3.23 21.48
N ARG A 305 12.49 -2.53 21.43
CA ARG A 305 12.55 -1.04 21.41
C ARG A 305 13.21 -0.45 20.17
N HIS A 306 14.08 -1.17 19.50
CA HIS A 306 14.88 -0.65 18.39
C HIS A 306 14.28 -1.10 17.06
N VAL A 307 14.11 -0.17 16.10
CA VAL A 307 13.71 -0.52 14.74
C VAL A 307 14.74 0.08 13.79
N VAL A 308 15.31 -0.74 12.93
CA VAL A 308 16.08 -0.33 11.75
C VAL A 308 15.22 -0.63 10.55
N TYR A 309 15.10 0.30 9.64
CA TYR A 309 14.31 0.13 8.42
C TYR A 309 14.99 0.79 7.24
N GLY A 310 14.64 0.35 6.04
CA GLY A 310 15.18 0.90 4.81
C GLY A 310 14.36 0.51 3.60
N ARG A 311 14.52 1.29 2.52
CA ARG A 311 13.84 1.11 1.25
C ARG A 311 14.81 1.46 0.12
N VAL A 312 14.86 0.61 -0.89
CA VAL A 312 15.49 0.88 -2.17
C VAL A 312 14.39 0.88 -3.22
N GLU A 313 14.34 1.89 -4.04
CA GLU A 313 13.30 2.07 -5.05
C GLU A 313 13.91 2.38 -6.41
N ARG A 314 13.21 2.02 -7.46
CA ARG A 314 13.45 2.47 -8.81
C ARG A 314 12.11 2.81 -9.45
N VAL A 315 11.99 4.02 -9.98
CA VAL A 315 10.78 4.50 -10.64
C VAL A 315 11.13 5.19 -11.96
N ASP A 316 10.26 5.05 -12.95
CA ASP A 316 10.33 5.84 -14.17
C ASP A 316 9.65 7.19 -13.94
N ARG A 317 10.25 8.27 -14.47
CA ARG A 317 9.71 9.63 -14.41
C ARG A 317 9.92 10.34 -15.75
N ASP A 318 8.97 11.20 -16.11
CA ASP A 318 9.11 12.05 -17.29
C ASP A 318 10.00 13.27 -16.98
N VAL A 319 11.03 13.49 -17.81
CA VAL A 319 12.00 14.57 -17.62
C VAL A 319 11.34 15.94 -17.81
N TYR A 320 10.36 16.06 -18.75
CA TYR A 320 9.66 17.32 -18.97
C TYR A 320 8.91 17.76 -17.72
N GLU A 321 8.17 16.85 -17.10
CA GLU A 321 7.39 17.12 -15.88
C GLU A 321 8.29 17.51 -14.73
N LEU A 322 9.36 16.76 -14.49
CA LEU A 322 10.31 17.05 -13.41
C LEU A 322 11.02 18.41 -13.60
N VAL A 323 11.33 18.80 -14.85
CA VAL A 323 12.01 20.07 -15.13
C VAL A 323 11.05 21.25 -15.07
N ASN A 324 9.85 21.11 -15.65
CA ASN A 324 8.91 22.21 -15.81
C ASN A 324 7.90 22.32 -14.64
N LYS A 325 7.85 21.31 -13.76
CA LYS A 325 6.90 21.23 -12.63
C LYS A 325 5.45 21.36 -13.06
N GLN A 326 5.13 20.73 -14.18
CA GLN A 326 3.79 20.68 -14.75
C GLN A 326 3.63 19.44 -15.64
N GLN A 327 2.40 19.05 -15.87
CA GLN A 327 2.08 17.98 -16.79
C GLN A 327 2.70 18.22 -18.16
N ARG A 328 3.19 17.15 -18.78
CA ARG A 328 3.75 17.20 -20.14
C ARG A 328 2.62 17.40 -21.14
N PRO A 329 2.71 18.39 -22.06
CA PRO A 329 1.76 18.53 -23.16
C PRO A 329 1.82 17.32 -24.09
N GLU A 330 0.68 16.87 -24.61
CA GLU A 330 0.60 15.75 -25.57
C GLU A 330 1.45 15.96 -26.84
N THR A 331 1.71 17.21 -27.21
CA THR A 331 2.56 17.56 -28.37
C THR A 331 4.05 17.36 -28.11
N VAL A 332 4.44 17.02 -26.88
CA VAL A 332 5.82 16.77 -26.49
C VAL A 332 5.99 15.28 -26.25
N GLU A 333 6.92 14.65 -26.98
CA GLU A 333 7.23 13.24 -26.79
C GLU A 333 7.74 12.94 -25.39
N PRO A 334 7.28 11.85 -24.73
CA PRO A 334 7.71 11.48 -23.39
C PRO A 334 9.22 11.17 -23.36
N GLN A 335 9.91 11.71 -22.38
CA GLN A 335 11.32 11.45 -22.13
C GLN A 335 11.50 10.81 -20.74
N ARG A 336 11.26 9.52 -20.65
CA ARG A 336 11.37 8.80 -19.39
C ARG A 336 12.82 8.59 -18.97
N THR A 337 13.07 8.75 -17.68
CA THR A 337 14.33 8.44 -17.03
C THR A 337 14.06 7.68 -15.74
N ALA A 338 15.00 6.84 -15.32
CA ALA A 338 14.91 6.15 -14.06
C ALA A 338 15.43 7.03 -12.91
N VAL A 339 14.72 6.99 -11.80
CA VAL A 339 15.15 7.55 -10.50
C VAL A 339 15.34 6.38 -9.55
N ASP A 340 16.55 6.22 -9.01
CA ASP A 340 16.89 5.21 -8.00
C ASP A 340 16.95 5.90 -6.63
N GLY A 341 16.08 5.51 -5.69
CA GLY A 341 16.00 6.04 -4.33
C GLY A 341 16.56 5.07 -3.29
N LEU A 342 17.24 5.60 -2.29
CA LEU A 342 17.67 4.87 -1.09
C LEU A 342 17.22 5.63 0.15
N THR A 343 16.41 5.00 0.99
CA THR A 343 16.03 5.51 2.30
C THR A 343 16.53 4.58 3.39
N LEU A 344 17.12 5.13 4.44
CA LEU A 344 17.51 4.41 5.65
C LEU A 344 17.01 5.14 6.88
N GLY A 345 16.49 4.41 7.86
CA GLY A 345 15.97 4.99 9.07
C GLY A 345 16.19 4.14 10.32
N TYR A 346 16.04 4.82 11.44
CA TYR A 346 16.10 4.21 12.77
C TYR A 346 15.04 4.83 13.67
N ALA A 347 14.37 4.01 14.46
CA ALA A 347 13.43 4.43 15.49
C ALA A 347 13.70 3.75 16.82
N LEU A 348 13.50 4.49 17.90
CA LEU A 348 13.58 4.01 19.25
C LEU A 348 12.23 4.13 19.94
N THR A 349 11.65 3.01 20.36
CA THR A 349 10.44 3.01 21.18
C THR A 349 10.75 3.56 22.57
N VAL A 350 10.03 4.57 22.99
CA VAL A 350 10.16 5.24 24.29
C VAL A 350 8.85 5.12 25.07
N PRO A 351 8.88 4.91 26.40
CA PRO A 351 7.68 4.78 27.23
C PRO A 351 7.10 6.15 27.57
N LEU A 352 6.66 6.92 26.56
CA LEU A 352 6.13 8.26 26.78
C LEU A 352 4.66 8.22 27.23
N LEU A 353 3.86 7.35 26.66
CA LEU A 353 2.44 7.18 26.96
C LEU A 353 2.19 5.72 27.40
N ARG A 354 1.27 5.53 28.35
CA ARG A 354 0.94 4.17 28.85
C ARG A 354 0.10 3.36 27.87
N GLU A 355 -0.73 4.05 27.08
CA GLU A 355 -1.75 3.45 26.20
C GLU A 355 -1.37 3.48 24.73
N ALA A 356 -0.24 4.12 24.39
CA ALA A 356 0.25 4.21 23.01
C ALA A 356 1.73 3.80 22.93
N SER A 357 2.05 3.03 21.90
CA SER A 357 3.45 2.79 21.55
C SER A 357 4.01 4.07 20.95
N THR A 358 4.99 4.67 21.61
CA THR A 358 5.63 5.89 21.13
C THR A 358 7.04 5.59 20.62
N SER A 359 7.41 6.08 19.45
CA SER A 359 8.77 6.00 18.90
C SER A 359 9.30 7.40 18.56
N VAL A 360 10.59 7.61 18.79
CA VAL A 360 11.37 8.73 18.24
C VAL A 360 12.20 8.15 17.12
N GLY A 361 12.15 8.74 15.94
CA GLY A 361 12.87 8.22 14.80
C GLY A 361 13.40 9.28 13.87
N ALA A 362 14.28 8.84 12.98
CA ALA A 362 14.79 9.64 11.88
C ALA A 362 15.00 8.75 10.64
N ALA A 363 14.85 9.36 9.48
CA ALA A 363 15.16 8.75 8.19
C ALA A 363 15.97 9.73 7.33
N VAL A 364 16.80 9.18 6.47
CA VAL A 364 17.57 9.90 5.46
C VAL A 364 17.36 9.23 4.13
N ALA A 365 17.07 10.01 3.10
CA ALA A 365 16.98 9.52 1.72
C ALA A 365 17.95 10.29 0.80
N THR A 366 18.34 9.62 -0.28
CA THR A 366 19.10 10.19 -1.38
C THR A 366 18.72 9.49 -2.67
N GLU A 367 18.75 10.22 -3.78
CA GLU A 367 18.35 9.70 -5.08
C GLU A 367 19.50 9.84 -6.10
N ARG A 368 19.53 8.87 -7.02
CA ARG A 368 20.36 8.90 -8.21
C ARG A 368 19.46 8.99 -9.44
N PHE A 369 19.78 9.91 -10.32
CA PHE A 369 18.98 10.26 -11.49
C PHE A 369 19.86 10.72 -12.65
N ASP A 370 19.26 11.02 -13.78
CA ASP A 370 19.93 11.52 -15.00
C ASP A 370 20.50 12.93 -14.80
N ASP A 371 21.71 13.17 -15.28
CA ASP A 371 22.44 14.44 -15.13
C ASP A 371 21.65 15.65 -15.66
N ARG A 372 20.71 15.46 -16.58
CA ARG A 372 19.79 16.51 -17.08
C ARG A 372 18.93 17.13 -15.97
N LEU A 373 18.74 16.42 -14.87
CA LEU A 373 17.93 16.85 -13.73
C LEU A 373 18.76 17.57 -12.65
N GLU A 374 20.10 17.56 -12.73
CA GLU A 374 20.96 18.23 -11.74
C GLU A 374 20.66 19.73 -11.57
N PRO A 375 20.34 20.52 -12.62
CA PRO A 375 19.98 21.92 -12.43
C PRO A 375 18.72 22.14 -11.59
N VAL A 376 17.84 21.12 -11.53
CA VAL A 376 16.54 21.16 -10.84
C VAL A 376 16.62 20.59 -9.44
N TYR A 377 17.47 19.58 -9.21
CA TYR A 377 17.52 18.85 -7.94
C TYR A 377 18.86 19.01 -7.19
N GLY A 378 19.90 19.52 -7.85
CA GLY A 378 21.26 19.48 -7.35
C GLY A 378 21.93 18.14 -7.68
N GLU A 379 23.25 18.03 -7.51
CA GLU A 379 24.01 16.82 -7.87
C GLU A 379 23.64 15.61 -6.99
N ARG A 380 23.36 15.83 -5.70
CA ARG A 380 23.09 14.77 -4.72
C ARG A 380 22.17 15.30 -3.63
N PRO A 381 20.87 15.40 -3.86
CA PRO A 381 19.93 15.83 -2.83
C PRO A 381 19.92 14.81 -1.67
N VAL A 382 19.77 15.34 -0.45
CA VAL A 382 19.65 14.54 0.76
C VAL A 382 18.41 14.99 1.51
N SER A 383 17.46 14.11 1.64
CA SER A 383 16.23 14.36 2.36
C SER A 383 16.30 13.79 3.78
N VAL A 384 15.69 14.46 4.73
CA VAL A 384 15.75 14.08 6.15
C VAL A 384 14.37 14.22 6.78
N TRP A 385 13.97 13.21 7.51
CA TRP A 385 12.80 13.23 8.40
C TRP A 385 13.24 12.98 9.84
N VAL A 386 12.69 13.75 10.76
CA VAL A 386 12.81 13.50 12.21
C VAL A 386 11.41 13.51 12.79
N TYR A 387 11.03 12.46 13.52
CA TYR A 387 9.65 12.27 13.90
C TYR A 387 9.43 11.72 15.30
N LEU A 388 8.24 11.99 15.80
CA LEU A 388 7.58 11.24 16.87
C LEU A 388 6.46 10.41 16.22
N ARG A 389 6.41 9.11 16.51
CA ARG A 389 5.32 8.23 16.07
C ARG A 389 4.55 7.73 17.27
N PHE A 390 3.24 7.84 17.22
CA PHE A 390 2.30 7.30 18.19
C PHE A 390 1.54 6.16 17.52
N GLY A 391 1.71 4.93 18.03
CA GLY A 391 0.92 3.78 17.62
C GLY A 391 -0.09 3.44 18.69
N PHE A 392 -1.35 3.26 18.33
CA PHE A 392 -2.44 2.96 19.25
C PHE A 392 -3.28 1.80 18.74
N GLY A 393 -4.01 1.13 19.63
CA GLY A 393 -4.91 0.05 19.25
C GLY A 393 -5.36 -0.81 20.42
N SER A 394 -6.43 -1.56 20.21
CA SER A 394 -6.91 -2.56 21.15
C SER A 394 -5.97 -3.77 21.16
N THR A 395 -5.55 -4.21 22.36
CA THR A 395 -4.63 -5.35 22.54
C THR A 395 -5.22 -6.72 22.19
N GLY A 396 -6.48 -6.78 21.71
CA GLY A 396 -7.23 -8.03 21.45
C GLY A 396 -7.55 -8.32 19.99
N GLY A 397 -7.15 -7.47 19.05
CA GLY A 397 -7.40 -7.68 17.62
C GLY A 397 -6.21 -8.33 16.93
N THR A 398 -6.38 -9.53 16.38
CA THR A 398 -5.51 -9.97 15.28
C THR A 398 -5.66 -8.94 14.17
N ALA A 399 -4.55 -8.29 13.78
CA ALA A 399 -4.53 -7.45 12.61
C ALA A 399 -5.16 -8.24 11.45
N HIS A 400 -6.16 -7.65 10.77
CA HIS A 400 -6.66 -8.24 9.54
C HIS A 400 -5.45 -8.44 8.62
N GLN A 401 -5.15 -9.68 8.29
CA GLN A 401 -4.24 -10.00 7.20
C GLN A 401 -5.06 -9.85 5.92
N HIS A 402 -4.73 -8.84 5.14
CA HIS A 402 -5.23 -8.66 3.78
C HIS A 402 -4.61 -9.67 2.82
#